data_112fc34442fe879905f98e18a4022a7b
#
_entry.id   112fc34442fe879905f98e18a4022a7b
#
_cell.length_a   1.000
_cell.length_b   1.000
_cell.length_c   1.000
_cell.angle_alpha   90.00
_cell.angle_beta   90.00
_cell.angle_gamma   90.00
#
_symmetry.space_group_name_H-M   'P 1'
#
loop_
_entity.id
_entity.type
_entity.pdbx_description
1 polymer ?
#
loop_
_entity_poly.entity_id
_entity_poly.type
_entity_poly.pdbx_seq_one_letter_code
_entity_poly.pdbx_strand_id
1 'polypeptide(L)'
;WTARCLGEDYRGVWSEEYLRRCAVFVRNMLNGADDCESDEKDAEILSQLREAKQELEKSRLKLRTENLEYAANKREVARHDMLNEEIVAAINRLEPIKFSRKFEPDPIKEQVGVLCIGDEHYGTMIDMDSLFGEKVNVYNPDVFKARMEKLMNSIEDDAYSVSSFSRLVVFDMGDSIQGALRLSDLMKLKAGVVDCAMQYAEYISQWLVELSERLQVPIEYIAVGGNHSELRLLN
;
A
#
# COMPACT_ATOMS: atom_id res chain seq x y z
N TRP A 1 -24.51 59.47 -7.78
CA TRP A 1 -24.88 58.71 -9.00
C TRP A 1 -24.23 57.32 -9.00
N THR A 2 -22.94 57.23 -8.70
CA THR A 2 -22.19 55.94 -8.58
C THR A 2 -22.74 55.02 -7.48
N ALA A 3 -23.17 55.54 -6.33
CA ALA A 3 -23.77 54.78 -5.26
C ALA A 3 -25.14 54.20 -5.61
N ARG A 4 -25.92 54.90 -6.49
CA ARG A 4 -27.21 54.42 -7.01
C ARG A 4 -27.03 53.26 -8.03
N CYS A 5 -25.94 53.25 -8.78
CA CYS A 5 -25.66 52.23 -9.78
C CYS A 5 -25.17 50.91 -9.16
N LEU A 6 -24.60 50.95 -7.93
CA LEU A 6 -24.04 49.77 -7.25
C LEU A 6 -25.04 49.07 -6.32
N GLY A 7 -26.25 49.62 -6.12
CA GLY A 7 -27.27 49.05 -5.26
C GLY A 7 -27.05 49.29 -3.76
N GLU A 8 -28.06 48.94 -2.97
CA GLU A 8 -28.06 49.20 -1.52
C GLU A 8 -27.05 48.32 -0.76
N ASP A 9 -26.69 47.17 -1.31
CA ASP A 9 -25.82 46.21 -0.67
C ASP A 9 -24.35 46.67 -0.49
N TYR A 10 -23.95 47.69 -1.24
CA TYR A 10 -22.59 48.27 -1.20
C TYR A 10 -22.45 49.50 -0.34
N ARG A 11 -23.54 50.04 0.21
CA ARG A 11 -23.52 51.29 0.97
C ARG A 11 -22.73 51.22 2.28
N GLY A 12 -22.50 50.04 2.81
CA GLY A 12 -21.73 49.80 4.07
C GLY A 12 -20.26 49.51 3.87
N VAL A 13 -19.81 49.23 2.65
CA VAL A 13 -18.42 48.72 2.38
C VAL A 13 -17.49 49.85 1.95
N TRP A 14 -18.02 50.88 1.23
CA TRP A 14 -17.20 51.97 0.66
C TRP A 14 -17.76 53.32 1.05
N SER A 15 -16.90 54.21 1.54
CA SER A 15 -17.32 55.60 1.82
C SER A 15 -17.70 56.29 0.52
N GLU A 16 -18.69 57.21 0.60
CA GLU A 16 -19.16 58.02 -0.54
C GLU A 16 -18.01 58.81 -1.19
N GLU A 17 -17.06 59.24 -0.37
CA GLU A 17 -15.82 59.93 -0.77
C GLU A 17 -14.89 59.02 -1.58
N TYR A 18 -14.75 57.74 -1.23
CA TYR A 18 -13.96 56.79 -1.97
C TYR A 18 -14.55 56.51 -3.35
N LEU A 19 -15.86 56.28 -3.43
CA LEU A 19 -16.57 56.10 -4.69
C LEU A 19 -16.49 57.34 -5.58
N ARG A 20 -16.53 58.53 -4.98
CA ARG A 20 -16.37 59.80 -5.70
C ARG A 20 -14.94 59.95 -6.26
N ARG A 21 -13.91 59.58 -5.51
CA ARG A 21 -12.52 59.56 -5.98
C ARG A 21 -12.29 58.58 -7.12
N CYS A 22 -12.86 57.35 -6.99
CA CYS A 22 -12.82 56.37 -8.07
C CYS A 22 -13.51 56.86 -9.33
N ALA A 23 -14.65 57.55 -9.23
CA ALA A 23 -15.36 58.13 -10.37
C ALA A 23 -14.58 59.26 -11.05
N VAL A 24 -13.89 60.13 -10.26
CA VAL A 24 -12.99 61.17 -10.77
C VAL A 24 -11.78 60.54 -11.45
N PHE A 25 -11.19 59.52 -10.86
CA PHE A 25 -10.06 58.82 -11.46
C PHE A 25 -10.43 58.16 -12.80
N VAL A 26 -11.55 57.45 -12.87
CA VAL A 26 -12.05 56.84 -14.12
C VAL A 26 -12.37 57.92 -15.17
N ARG A 27 -12.96 59.08 -14.75
CA ARG A 27 -13.23 60.16 -15.66
C ARG A 27 -11.95 60.80 -16.22
N ASN A 28 -10.92 60.99 -15.36
CA ASN A 28 -9.64 61.48 -15.78
C ASN A 28 -8.90 60.51 -16.70
N MET A 29 -9.01 59.21 -16.45
CA MET A 29 -8.48 58.19 -17.37
C MET A 29 -9.19 58.20 -18.72
N LEU A 30 -10.51 58.39 -18.74
CA LEU A 30 -11.28 58.45 -20.00
C LEU A 30 -11.07 59.76 -20.78
N ASN A 31 -10.81 60.85 -20.07
CA ASN A 31 -10.56 62.17 -20.70
C ASN A 31 -9.08 62.41 -21.04
N GLY A 32 -8.15 61.65 -20.48
CA GLY A 32 -6.70 61.70 -20.76
C GLY A 32 -6.26 60.90 -21.97
N ALA A 33 -7.21 60.36 -22.73
CA ALA A 33 -6.91 59.50 -23.88
C ALA A 33 -6.42 60.18 -25.11
N ASP A 34 -6.14 61.52 -25.02
CA ASP A 34 -5.66 62.30 -26.19
C ASP A 34 -4.13 62.52 -26.16
N ASP A 35 -3.37 62.04 -25.19
CA ASP A 35 -1.91 62.17 -25.20
C ASP A 35 -1.27 60.82 -25.57
N CYS A 36 -0.90 60.64 -26.82
CA CYS A 36 -0.34 59.45 -27.45
C CYS A 36 0.99 58.94 -26.86
N GLU A 37 1.60 59.52 -25.84
CA GLU A 37 2.83 59.06 -25.19
C GLU A 37 2.58 58.26 -23.89
N SER A 38 1.35 58.30 -23.32
CA SER A 38 1.00 57.51 -22.13
C SER A 38 0.54 56.09 -22.48
N ASP A 39 -0.01 55.89 -23.67
CA ASP A 39 -0.63 54.62 -24.08
C ASP A 39 0.37 53.45 -24.21
N GLU A 40 1.62 53.69 -24.63
CA GLU A 40 2.62 52.64 -24.73
C GLU A 40 3.10 52.15 -23.37
N LYS A 41 3.32 53.05 -22.41
CA LYS A 41 3.75 52.67 -21.03
C LYS A 41 2.63 51.98 -20.27
N ASP A 42 1.39 52.43 -20.42
CA ASP A 42 0.23 51.81 -19.79
C ASP A 42 -0.08 50.44 -20.41
N ALA A 43 0.12 50.27 -21.72
CA ALA A 43 0.03 48.96 -22.38
C ALA A 43 1.10 47.99 -21.91
N GLU A 44 2.33 48.46 -21.70
CA GLU A 44 3.44 47.64 -21.17
C GLU A 44 3.19 47.23 -19.73
N ILE A 45 2.72 48.11 -18.85
CA ILE A 45 2.35 47.83 -17.48
C ILE A 45 1.19 46.80 -17.42
N LEU A 46 0.19 46.94 -18.27
CA LEU A 46 -0.93 46.02 -18.38
C LEU A 46 -0.47 44.61 -18.84
N SER A 47 0.50 44.57 -19.76
CA SER A 47 1.12 43.31 -20.20
C SER A 47 1.85 42.62 -19.06
N GLN A 48 2.71 43.33 -18.33
CA GLN A 48 3.44 42.83 -17.17
C GLN A 48 2.50 42.37 -16.05
N LEU A 49 1.40 43.07 -15.80
CA LEU A 49 0.37 42.70 -14.85
C LEU A 49 -0.35 41.39 -15.25
N ARG A 50 -0.61 41.21 -16.53
CA ARG A 50 -1.22 39.97 -17.05
C ARG A 50 -0.27 38.78 -16.91
N GLU A 51 1.00 38.97 -17.23
CA GLU A 51 2.03 37.94 -17.08
C GLU A 51 2.21 37.53 -15.59
N ALA A 52 2.35 38.53 -14.71
CA ALA A 52 2.46 38.29 -13.28
C ALA A 52 1.22 37.55 -12.71
N LYS A 53 0.03 37.92 -13.18
CA LYS A 53 -1.20 37.22 -12.80
C LYS A 53 -1.22 35.77 -13.28
N GLN A 54 -0.77 35.49 -14.51
CA GLN A 54 -0.69 34.16 -15.05
C GLN A 54 0.34 33.31 -14.29
N GLU A 55 1.49 33.88 -13.93
CA GLU A 55 2.49 33.19 -13.11
C GLU A 55 1.98 32.88 -11.71
N LEU A 56 1.25 33.83 -11.11
CA LEU A 56 0.63 33.61 -9.80
C LEU A 56 -0.43 32.51 -9.85
N GLU A 57 -1.25 32.46 -10.88
CA GLU A 57 -2.24 31.39 -11.07
C GLU A 57 -1.57 30.03 -11.28
N LYS A 58 -0.51 29.96 -12.09
CA LYS A 58 0.29 28.75 -12.27
C LYS A 58 0.90 28.28 -10.96
N SER A 59 1.48 29.21 -10.19
CA SER A 59 2.08 28.90 -8.89
C SER A 59 1.04 28.41 -7.88
N ARG A 60 -0.14 29.02 -7.84
CA ARG A 60 -1.25 28.56 -6.99
C ARG A 60 -1.75 27.15 -7.37
N LEU A 61 -1.88 26.88 -8.67
CA LEU A 61 -2.26 25.55 -9.15
C LEU A 61 -1.21 24.50 -8.76
N LYS A 62 0.08 24.83 -8.95
CA LYS A 62 1.18 23.94 -8.55
C LYS A 62 1.15 23.62 -7.06
N LEU A 63 1.07 24.64 -6.21
CA LEU A 63 0.94 24.45 -4.75
C LEU A 63 -0.29 23.63 -4.35
N ARG A 64 -1.42 23.83 -5.05
CA ARG A 64 -2.63 23.05 -4.79
C ARG A 64 -2.44 21.58 -5.14
N THR A 65 -1.80 21.30 -6.28
CA THR A 65 -1.50 19.91 -6.71
C THR A 65 -0.53 19.25 -5.73
N GLU A 66 0.56 19.92 -5.38
CA GLU A 66 1.53 19.42 -4.39
C GLU A 66 0.89 19.14 -3.03
N ASN A 67 -0.01 20.01 -2.56
CA ASN A 67 -0.74 19.78 -1.30
C ASN A 67 -1.70 18.58 -1.38
N LEU A 68 -2.35 18.37 -2.53
CA LEU A 68 -3.22 17.21 -2.74
C LEU A 68 -2.42 15.91 -2.78
N GLU A 69 -1.29 15.89 -3.48
CA GLU A 69 -0.37 14.74 -3.52
C GLU A 69 0.22 14.43 -2.15
N TYR A 70 0.66 15.47 -1.43
CA TYR A 70 1.15 15.31 -0.06
C TYR A 70 0.08 14.74 0.88
N ALA A 71 -1.15 15.26 0.80
CA ALA A 71 -2.26 14.77 1.61
C ALA A 71 -2.67 13.33 1.24
N ALA A 72 -2.58 12.96 -0.04
CA ALA A 72 -2.82 11.59 -0.50
C ALA A 72 -1.76 10.63 0.06
N ASN A 73 -0.48 10.98 -0.10
CA ASN A 73 0.64 10.20 0.41
C ASN A 73 0.59 10.03 1.94
N LYS A 74 0.28 11.12 2.67
CA LYS A 74 0.13 11.05 4.14
C LYS A 74 -1.01 10.13 4.57
N ARG A 75 -2.13 10.10 3.82
CA ARG A 75 -3.24 9.17 4.09
C ARG A 75 -2.85 7.73 3.81
N GLU A 76 -2.07 7.49 2.77
CA GLU A 76 -1.57 6.16 2.42
C GLU A 76 -0.66 5.62 3.51
N VAL A 77 0.34 6.41 3.95
CA VAL A 77 1.22 6.05 5.07
C VAL A 77 0.41 5.75 6.33
N ALA A 78 -0.55 6.62 6.69
CA ALA A 78 -1.37 6.41 7.88
C ALA A 78 -2.22 5.12 7.80
N ARG A 79 -2.74 4.75 6.63
CA ARG A 79 -3.46 3.48 6.44
C ARG A 79 -2.53 2.28 6.57
N HIS A 80 -1.32 2.40 6.05
CA HIS A 80 -0.29 1.36 6.18
C HIS A 80 0.09 1.12 7.64
N ASP A 81 0.30 2.21 8.38
CA ASP A 81 0.61 2.13 9.80
C ASP A 81 -0.53 1.50 10.61
N MET A 82 -1.78 1.92 10.36
CA MET A 82 -2.96 1.33 11.02
C MET A 82 -3.07 -0.17 10.74
N LEU A 83 -2.86 -0.60 9.49
CA LEU A 83 -2.93 -2.01 9.12
C LEU A 83 -1.81 -2.82 9.79
N ASN A 84 -0.59 -2.27 9.82
CA ASN A 84 0.53 -2.90 10.53
C ASN A 84 0.25 -3.02 12.03
N GLU A 85 -0.31 -1.99 12.65
CA GLU A 85 -0.72 -2.03 14.06
C GLU A 85 -1.78 -3.09 14.32
N GLU A 86 -2.78 -3.24 13.44
CA GLU A 86 -3.79 -4.30 13.55
C GLU A 86 -3.17 -5.70 13.42
N ILE A 87 -2.25 -5.90 12.47
CA ILE A 87 -1.54 -7.17 12.28
C ILE A 87 -0.72 -7.50 13.52
N VAL A 88 0.08 -6.55 14.02
CA VAL A 88 0.90 -6.75 15.22
C VAL A 88 0.02 -7.04 16.43
N ALA A 89 -1.09 -6.31 16.59
CA ALA A 89 -2.03 -6.54 17.68
C ALA A 89 -2.70 -7.92 17.58
N ALA A 90 -2.98 -8.39 16.36
CA ALA A 90 -3.55 -9.70 16.12
C ALA A 90 -2.53 -10.81 16.41
N ILE A 91 -1.30 -10.69 15.94
CA ILE A 91 -0.21 -11.62 16.21
C ILE A 91 0.06 -11.74 17.73
N ASN A 92 0.08 -10.62 18.44
CA ASN A 92 0.28 -10.60 19.89
C ASN A 92 -0.84 -11.26 20.70
N ARG A 93 -2.02 -11.50 20.10
CA ARG A 93 -3.11 -12.26 20.72
C ARG A 93 -2.98 -13.77 20.52
N LEU A 94 -2.11 -14.22 19.61
CA LEU A 94 -1.86 -15.64 19.41
C LEU A 94 -1.19 -16.21 20.65
N GLU A 95 -1.64 -17.37 21.09
CA GLU A 95 -0.96 -18.08 22.14
C GLU A 95 0.41 -18.55 21.63
N PRO A 96 1.49 -18.34 22.39
CA PRO A 96 2.80 -18.85 22.02
C PRO A 96 2.76 -20.37 21.83
N ILE A 97 3.27 -20.84 20.70
CA ILE A 97 3.37 -22.26 20.44
C ILE A 97 4.36 -22.86 21.47
N LYS A 98 3.89 -23.84 22.21
CA LYS A 98 4.72 -24.54 23.20
C LYS A 98 5.49 -25.63 22.48
N PHE A 99 6.80 -25.48 22.41
CA PHE A 99 7.67 -26.55 21.96
C PHE A 99 7.70 -27.65 23.04
N SER A 100 7.40 -28.87 22.65
CA SER A 100 7.49 -30.04 23.56
C SER A 100 8.96 -30.41 23.84
N ARG A 101 9.84 -30.19 22.87
CA ARG A 101 11.29 -30.42 22.95
C ARG A 101 12.05 -29.37 22.19
N LYS A 102 13.28 -29.05 22.66
CA LYS A 102 14.28 -28.32 21.90
C LYS A 102 15.30 -29.34 21.40
N PHE A 103 15.50 -29.39 20.11
CA PHE A 103 16.54 -30.18 19.50
C PHE A 103 17.78 -29.33 19.30
N GLU A 104 18.95 -29.90 19.56
CA GLU A 104 20.25 -29.26 19.29
C GLU A 104 20.88 -29.94 18.07
N PRO A 105 21.70 -29.18 17.27
CA PRO A 105 22.40 -29.78 16.15
C PRO A 105 23.29 -30.94 16.63
N ASP A 106 23.21 -32.07 15.95
CA ASP A 106 24.09 -33.19 16.22
C ASP A 106 25.51 -32.89 15.74
N PRO A 107 26.52 -32.77 16.62
CA PRO A 107 27.88 -32.39 16.23
C PRO A 107 28.58 -33.44 15.38
N ILE A 108 28.07 -34.68 15.33
CA ILE A 108 28.63 -35.76 14.51
C ILE A 108 28.15 -35.70 13.07
N LYS A 109 27.00 -35.05 12.82
CA LYS A 109 26.41 -34.90 11.49
C LYS A 109 26.89 -33.60 10.88
N GLU A 110 27.65 -33.69 9.81
CA GLU A 110 28.21 -32.51 9.12
C GLU A 110 27.23 -31.86 8.11
N GLN A 111 26.21 -32.59 7.69
CA GLN A 111 25.28 -32.15 6.65
C GLN A 111 24.18 -31.24 7.23
N VAL A 112 23.80 -30.24 6.47
CA VAL A 112 22.68 -29.33 6.75
C VAL A 112 21.63 -29.55 5.68
N GLY A 113 20.40 -29.87 6.10
CA GLY A 113 19.27 -29.92 5.18
C GLY A 113 18.86 -28.50 4.77
N VAL A 114 18.47 -28.31 3.52
CA VAL A 114 17.95 -27.04 3.03
C VAL A 114 16.64 -27.31 2.31
N LEU A 115 15.59 -26.63 2.72
CA LEU A 115 14.27 -26.63 2.09
C LEU A 115 13.96 -25.23 1.59
N CYS A 116 13.57 -25.10 0.33
CA CYS A 116 13.05 -23.85 -0.23
C CYS A 116 11.56 -23.99 -0.48
N ILE A 117 10.78 -23.09 0.07
CA ILE A 117 9.34 -22.92 -0.18
C ILE A 117 9.09 -21.51 -0.69
N GLY A 118 8.01 -21.26 -1.39
CA GLY A 118 7.64 -19.93 -1.90
C GLY A 118 6.43 -19.99 -2.83
N ASP A 119 5.87 -18.85 -3.14
CA ASP A 119 4.69 -18.68 -4.00
C ASP A 119 3.45 -19.45 -3.50
N GLU A 120 3.28 -19.59 -2.18
CA GLU A 120 2.14 -20.28 -1.60
C GLU A 120 0.83 -19.56 -1.81
N HIS A 121 0.85 -18.22 -1.86
CA HIS A 121 -0.33 -17.38 -2.05
C HIS A 121 -1.51 -17.80 -1.17
N TYR A 122 -1.24 -18.04 0.11
CA TYR A 122 -2.25 -18.49 1.05
C TYR A 122 -3.43 -17.50 1.11
N GLY A 123 -4.64 -18.04 1.15
CA GLY A 123 -5.87 -17.25 1.12
C GLY A 123 -6.50 -17.13 -0.26
N THR A 124 -5.76 -17.41 -1.34
CA THR A 124 -6.31 -17.40 -2.70
C THR A 124 -7.32 -18.53 -2.91
N MET A 125 -8.43 -18.19 -3.57
CA MET A 125 -9.45 -19.14 -4.03
C MET A 125 -9.43 -19.22 -5.54
N ILE A 126 -9.06 -20.38 -6.09
CA ILE A 126 -9.13 -20.68 -7.51
C ILE A 126 -10.04 -21.89 -7.67
N ASP A 127 -11.05 -21.74 -8.50
CA ASP A 127 -11.94 -22.82 -8.90
C ASP A 127 -12.24 -22.65 -10.40
N MET A 128 -11.51 -23.38 -11.23
CA MET A 128 -11.60 -23.28 -12.67
C MET A 128 -12.15 -24.58 -13.26
N ASP A 129 -13.26 -24.45 -13.96
CA ASP A 129 -13.84 -25.54 -14.72
C ASP A 129 -13.38 -25.50 -16.18
N SER A 130 -13.25 -26.66 -16.82
CA SER A 130 -13.08 -26.77 -18.27
C SER A 130 -14.39 -26.42 -18.99
N LEU A 131 -14.31 -26.23 -20.30
CA LEU A 131 -15.50 -26.05 -21.14
C LEU A 131 -16.48 -27.24 -21.07
N PHE A 132 -16.03 -28.39 -20.57
CA PHE A 132 -16.83 -29.61 -20.44
C PHE A 132 -17.28 -29.87 -18.97
N GLY A 133 -17.08 -28.91 -18.05
CA GLY A 133 -17.51 -29.04 -16.67
C GLY A 133 -16.57 -29.83 -15.75
N GLU A 134 -15.40 -30.23 -16.24
CA GLU A 134 -14.37 -30.85 -15.40
C GLU A 134 -13.55 -29.81 -14.65
N LYS A 135 -13.20 -30.08 -13.41
CA LYS A 135 -12.32 -29.23 -12.60
C LYS A 135 -10.90 -29.25 -13.16
N VAL A 136 -10.44 -28.12 -13.73
CA VAL A 136 -9.09 -27.98 -14.29
C VAL A 136 -8.09 -27.55 -13.22
N ASN A 137 -8.47 -26.62 -12.38
CA ASN A 137 -7.60 -26.13 -11.30
C ASN A 137 -8.44 -25.73 -10.08
N VAL A 138 -8.04 -26.30 -8.94
CA VAL A 138 -8.62 -25.94 -7.64
C VAL A 138 -7.48 -25.59 -6.70
N TYR A 139 -7.53 -24.39 -6.13
CA TYR A 139 -6.63 -23.98 -5.08
C TYR A 139 -7.39 -23.21 -4.01
N ASN A 140 -7.16 -23.58 -2.77
CA ASN A 140 -7.73 -22.96 -1.57
C ASN A 140 -6.88 -23.34 -0.34
N PRO A 141 -7.14 -22.77 0.85
CA PRO A 141 -6.37 -23.10 2.04
C PRO A 141 -6.34 -24.59 2.41
N ASP A 142 -7.37 -25.35 2.09
CA ASP A 142 -7.39 -26.80 2.40
C ASP A 142 -6.46 -27.58 1.45
N VAL A 143 -6.45 -27.19 0.16
CA VAL A 143 -5.49 -27.73 -0.83
C VAL A 143 -4.06 -27.37 -0.45
N PHE A 144 -3.83 -26.14 0.01
CA PHE A 144 -2.52 -25.73 0.52
C PHE A 144 -2.07 -26.63 1.67
N LYS A 145 -2.90 -26.80 2.70
CA LYS A 145 -2.59 -27.65 3.86
C LYS A 145 -2.28 -29.09 3.45
N ALA A 146 -3.08 -29.65 2.55
CA ALA A 146 -2.85 -30.99 2.02
C ALA A 146 -1.52 -31.12 1.25
N ARG A 147 -1.10 -30.07 0.51
CA ARG A 147 0.22 -30.04 -0.15
C ARG A 147 1.36 -29.96 0.85
N MET A 148 1.22 -29.13 1.89
CA MET A 148 2.23 -29.00 2.96
C MET A 148 2.38 -30.30 3.76
N GLU A 149 1.31 -31.03 3.99
CA GLU A 149 1.37 -32.36 4.63
C GLU A 149 2.11 -33.37 3.75
N LYS A 150 1.83 -33.40 2.44
CA LYS A 150 2.59 -34.24 1.51
C LYS A 150 4.07 -33.87 1.48
N LEU A 151 4.39 -32.57 1.48
CA LEU A 151 5.76 -32.09 1.56
C LEU A 151 6.46 -32.57 2.82
N MET A 152 5.79 -32.48 3.99
CA MET A 152 6.33 -32.97 5.25
C MET A 152 6.68 -34.45 5.20
N ASN A 153 5.77 -35.30 4.68
CA ASN A 153 5.99 -36.73 4.54
C ASN A 153 7.17 -36.99 3.56
N SER A 154 7.28 -36.24 2.45
CA SER A 154 8.41 -36.42 1.52
C SER A 154 9.75 -36.03 2.17
N ILE A 155 9.79 -34.98 2.98
CA ILE A 155 11.01 -34.56 3.70
C ILE A 155 11.40 -35.66 4.73
N GLU A 156 10.43 -36.22 5.43
CA GLU A 156 10.66 -37.30 6.38
C GLU A 156 11.22 -38.54 5.67
N ASP A 157 10.64 -38.95 4.55
CA ASP A 157 11.11 -40.08 3.73
C ASP A 157 12.55 -39.83 3.21
N ASP A 158 12.85 -38.64 2.72
CA ASP A 158 14.19 -38.29 2.25
C ASP A 158 15.21 -38.24 3.38
N ALA A 159 14.84 -37.73 4.55
CA ALA A 159 15.71 -37.72 5.72
C ALA A 159 16.08 -39.12 6.21
N TYR A 160 15.17 -40.08 6.09
CA TYR A 160 15.43 -41.49 6.47
C TYR A 160 16.19 -42.27 5.39
N SER A 161 15.95 -41.94 4.08
CA SER A 161 16.46 -42.74 2.98
C SER A 161 17.81 -42.25 2.41
N VAL A 162 18.04 -40.92 2.41
CA VAL A 162 19.16 -40.33 1.67
C VAL A 162 20.29 -39.89 2.60
N SER A 163 20.00 -39.10 3.62
CA SER A 163 20.99 -38.65 4.58
C SER A 163 20.40 -38.03 5.82
N SER A 164 21.04 -38.33 6.96
CA SER A 164 20.71 -37.64 8.21
C SER A 164 21.49 -36.33 8.30
N PHE A 165 20.77 -35.20 8.43
CA PHE A 165 21.36 -33.87 8.64
C PHE A 165 21.29 -33.43 10.11
N SER A 166 22.21 -32.54 10.51
CA SER A 166 22.28 -32.04 11.89
C SER A 166 21.22 -30.98 12.20
N ARG A 167 20.77 -30.24 11.18
CA ARG A 167 19.73 -29.21 11.24
C ARG A 167 19.07 -29.05 9.88
N LEU A 168 17.86 -28.47 9.87
CA LEU A 168 17.16 -28.09 8.65
C LEU A 168 17.05 -26.56 8.59
N VAL A 169 17.41 -25.97 7.44
CA VAL A 169 17.17 -24.56 7.15
C VAL A 169 16.05 -24.48 6.14
N VAL A 170 14.98 -23.78 6.49
CA VAL A 170 13.83 -23.53 5.62
C VAL A 170 13.89 -22.10 5.13
N PHE A 171 14.05 -21.92 3.82
CA PHE A 171 13.97 -20.62 3.15
C PHE A 171 12.58 -20.43 2.58
N ASP A 172 11.83 -19.45 3.10
CA ASP A 172 10.62 -18.94 2.50
C ASP A 172 11.03 -17.82 1.53
N MET A 173 10.85 -18.08 0.23
CA MET A 173 11.31 -17.20 -0.85
C MET A 173 10.31 -16.07 -1.16
N GLY A 174 9.28 -15.93 -0.34
CA GLY A 174 8.28 -14.87 -0.45
C GLY A 174 6.99 -15.31 -1.14
N ASP A 175 6.05 -14.38 -1.20
CA ASP A 175 4.69 -14.57 -1.71
C ASP A 175 3.89 -15.67 -0.97
N SER A 176 4.17 -15.80 0.32
CA SER A 176 3.54 -16.78 1.22
C SER A 176 2.05 -16.52 1.39
N ILE A 177 1.61 -15.27 1.35
CA ILE A 177 0.20 -14.87 1.41
C ILE A 177 -0.21 -14.11 0.16
N GLN A 178 -1.49 -14.21 -0.20
CA GLN A 178 -2.07 -13.36 -1.22
C GLN A 178 -2.43 -12.01 -0.61
N GLY A 179 -1.66 -10.98 -0.95
CA GLY A 179 -1.92 -9.61 -0.55
C GLY A 179 -2.93 -8.89 -1.45
N ALA A 180 -3.02 -7.59 -1.27
CA ALA A 180 -3.95 -6.70 -1.98
C ALA A 180 -3.27 -5.94 -3.14
N LEU A 181 -2.39 -6.59 -3.90
CA LEU A 181 -1.63 -5.95 -4.96
C LEU A 181 -2.53 -5.43 -6.10
N ARG A 182 -3.61 -6.16 -6.41
CA ARG A 182 -4.58 -5.80 -7.45
C ARG A 182 -6.01 -6.04 -6.93
N LEU A 183 -6.97 -5.30 -7.48
CA LEU A 183 -8.38 -5.50 -7.15
C LEU A 183 -8.85 -6.93 -7.45
N SER A 184 -8.34 -7.54 -8.53
CA SER A 184 -8.62 -8.94 -8.87
C SER A 184 -8.15 -9.94 -7.81
N ASP A 185 -7.10 -9.59 -7.07
CA ASP A 185 -6.54 -10.45 -6.03
C ASP A 185 -7.42 -10.40 -4.77
N LEU A 186 -7.90 -9.21 -4.42
CA LEU A 186 -8.87 -9.04 -3.33
C LEU A 186 -10.16 -9.84 -3.56
N MET A 187 -10.62 -9.92 -4.81
CA MET A 187 -11.85 -10.68 -5.14
C MET A 187 -11.66 -12.20 -5.06
N LYS A 188 -10.43 -12.68 -5.05
CA LYS A 188 -10.09 -14.10 -4.94
C LYS A 188 -9.79 -14.54 -3.51
N LEU A 189 -9.74 -13.63 -2.56
CA LEU A 189 -9.47 -13.96 -1.17
C LEU A 189 -10.67 -14.62 -0.51
N LYS A 190 -10.43 -15.69 0.25
CA LYS A 190 -11.43 -16.36 1.09
C LYS A 190 -11.86 -15.52 2.29
N ALA A 191 -10.91 -14.73 2.81
CA ALA A 191 -11.08 -13.89 4.00
C ALA A 191 -10.31 -12.58 3.83
N GLY A 192 -10.40 -11.67 4.81
CA GLY A 192 -9.58 -10.47 4.81
C GLY A 192 -8.07 -10.79 4.76
N VAL A 193 -7.27 -9.88 4.19
CA VAL A 193 -5.81 -10.09 4.07
C VAL A 193 -5.17 -10.33 5.44
N VAL A 194 -5.62 -9.59 6.47
CA VAL A 194 -5.14 -9.75 7.85
C VAL A 194 -5.48 -11.13 8.39
N ASP A 195 -6.72 -11.60 8.18
CA ASP A 195 -7.14 -12.93 8.63
C ASP A 195 -6.35 -14.04 7.92
N CYS A 196 -6.08 -13.88 6.61
CA CYS A 196 -5.25 -14.81 5.85
C CYS A 196 -3.82 -14.83 6.39
N ALA A 197 -3.22 -13.68 6.69
CA ALA A 197 -1.89 -13.58 7.27
C ALA A 197 -1.81 -14.28 8.64
N MET A 198 -2.81 -14.08 9.48
CA MET A 198 -2.92 -14.70 10.80
C MET A 198 -3.03 -16.22 10.70
N GLN A 199 -3.94 -16.70 9.85
CA GLN A 199 -4.14 -18.14 9.64
C GLN A 199 -2.89 -18.80 9.06
N TYR A 200 -2.19 -18.12 8.13
CA TYR A 200 -0.93 -18.61 7.58
C TYR A 200 0.15 -18.69 8.66
N ALA A 201 0.35 -17.63 9.43
CA ALA A 201 1.37 -17.56 10.48
C ALA A 201 1.15 -18.65 11.55
N GLU A 202 -0.09 -18.87 11.96
CA GLU A 202 -0.45 -19.94 12.89
C GLU A 202 -0.15 -21.31 12.29
N TYR A 203 -0.60 -21.55 11.06
CA TYR A 203 -0.39 -22.82 10.38
C TYR A 203 1.09 -23.14 10.16
N ILE A 204 1.87 -22.21 9.58
CA ILE A 204 3.28 -22.45 9.27
C ILE A 204 4.10 -22.68 10.55
N SER A 205 3.76 -21.98 11.64
CA SER A 205 4.42 -22.16 12.91
C SER A 205 4.18 -23.56 13.48
N GLN A 206 2.94 -24.05 13.43
CA GLN A 206 2.59 -25.42 13.85
C GLN A 206 3.27 -26.46 12.96
N TRP A 207 3.26 -26.23 11.64
CA TRP A 207 3.90 -27.12 10.67
C TRP A 207 5.41 -27.25 10.90
N LEU A 208 6.12 -26.13 11.18
CA LEU A 208 7.55 -26.14 11.50
C LEU A 208 7.85 -26.89 12.80
N VAL A 209 7.01 -26.72 13.81
CA VAL A 209 7.15 -27.46 15.09
C VAL A 209 6.99 -28.95 14.85
N GLU A 210 5.93 -29.37 14.16
CA GLU A 210 5.66 -30.77 13.85
C GLU A 210 6.80 -31.37 13.01
N LEU A 211 7.29 -30.66 12.00
CA LEU A 211 8.42 -31.11 11.20
C LEU A 211 9.68 -31.27 12.03
N SER A 212 9.98 -30.35 12.96
CA SER A 212 11.11 -30.50 13.89
C SER A 212 10.98 -31.70 14.79
N GLU A 213 9.78 -31.99 15.28
CA GLU A 213 9.50 -33.15 16.13
C GLU A 213 9.62 -34.47 15.36
N ARG A 214 9.16 -34.54 14.12
CA ARG A 214 9.28 -35.75 13.27
C ARG A 214 10.73 -36.03 12.90
N LEU A 215 11.48 -35.00 12.51
CA LEU A 215 12.89 -35.15 12.12
C LEU A 215 13.86 -35.24 13.28
N GLN A 216 13.45 -34.83 14.49
CA GLN A 216 14.29 -34.70 15.69
C GLN A 216 15.53 -33.83 15.50
N VAL A 217 15.39 -32.77 14.70
CA VAL A 217 16.46 -31.80 14.44
C VAL A 217 15.93 -30.36 14.64
N PRO A 218 16.82 -29.40 14.97
CA PRO A 218 16.44 -28.00 15.00
C PRO A 218 16.15 -27.49 13.60
N ILE A 219 15.14 -26.62 13.51
CA ILE A 219 14.78 -25.92 12.26
C ILE A 219 15.07 -24.44 12.41
N GLU A 220 15.76 -23.90 11.40
CA GLU A 220 15.96 -22.47 11.22
C GLU A 220 15.06 -22.00 10.06
N TYR A 221 14.15 -21.05 10.32
CA TYR A 221 13.25 -20.52 9.32
C TYR A 221 13.66 -19.10 8.96
N ILE A 222 13.91 -18.87 7.66
CA ILE A 222 14.35 -17.60 7.10
C ILE A 222 13.36 -17.21 6.02
N ALA A 223 12.62 -16.10 6.23
CA ALA A 223 11.64 -15.61 5.28
C ALA A 223 12.11 -14.30 4.63
N VAL A 224 11.81 -14.14 3.34
CA VAL A 224 11.94 -12.89 2.61
C VAL A 224 10.56 -12.40 2.16
N GLY A 225 10.40 -11.09 2.07
CA GLY A 225 9.15 -10.50 1.58
C GLY A 225 9.02 -10.71 0.08
N GLY A 226 7.80 -11.07 -0.37
CA GLY A 226 7.43 -11.12 -1.78
C GLY A 226 6.60 -9.90 -2.19
N ASN A 227 6.40 -9.71 -3.47
CA ASN A 227 5.61 -8.57 -3.98
C ASN A 227 4.10 -8.75 -3.73
N HIS A 228 3.60 -9.97 -3.66
CA HIS A 228 2.21 -10.27 -3.28
C HIS A 228 1.99 -10.24 -1.76
N SER A 229 3.02 -10.48 -0.97
CA SER A 229 2.96 -10.40 0.50
C SER A 229 3.00 -8.97 1.02
N GLU A 230 3.41 -8.00 0.20
CA GLU A 230 3.36 -6.59 0.57
C GLU A 230 1.89 -6.12 0.62
N LEU A 231 1.49 -5.57 1.77
CA LEU A 231 0.18 -4.95 1.95
C LEU A 231 0.16 -3.55 1.32
N ARG A 232 0.38 -3.48 0.01
CA ARG A 232 0.18 -2.24 -0.74
C ARG A 232 -1.32 -2.05 -0.91
N LEU A 233 -1.84 -1.01 -0.28
CA LEU A 233 -3.20 -0.58 -0.56
C LEU A 233 -3.21 0.03 -1.97
N LEU A 234 -4.09 -0.50 -2.80
CA LEU A 234 -4.33 -0.02 -4.16
C LEU A 234 -4.54 1.50 -4.16
N ASN A 235 -3.76 2.20 -4.97
CA ASN A 235 -3.96 3.60 -5.32
C ASN A 235 -5.15 3.76 -6.28
#